data_f1aa31130659ea06da4416ae93b94b42
#
_entry.id   f1aa31130659ea06da4416ae93b94b42
#
_cell.length_a   1.000
_cell.length_b   1.000
_cell.length_c   1.000
_cell.angle_alpha   90.00
_cell.angle_beta   90.00
_cell.angle_gamma   90.00
#
_symmetry.space_group_name_H-M   'P 1'
#
loop_
_entity.id
_entity.type
_entity.pdbx_description
1 polymer ?
#
loop_
_entity_poly.entity_id
_entity_poly.type
_entity_poly.pdbx_seq_one_letter_code
_entity_poly.pdbx_strand_id
1 'polypeptide(L)'
;AYIIASLFENGRVQQQRSQGGRSGFSQDPFEFYRQSSSKYDIPTMLMALSAAVMKADGKVLKAELDYVKQFFSQQFGNQFNSRHLQVLKQFLDSSNIPLQEICNDIRNRMPAEVRVQLVHYLFGIAKADGNVAESEMTSIQNIAQLLGVSAQEFISLKNMFYRDVNSDYKILGLESSASNDEVKKAYRKMAIAHHPDKVASMGEEYQKGAQEKFMKIQEAYENIKKTRGFK
;
A
#
# COMPACT_ATOMS: atom_id res chain seq x y z
N ALA A 1 6.47 1.60 13.88
CA ALA A 1 7.78 2.25 13.71
C ALA A 1 8.93 1.24 13.75
N TYR A 2 8.90 0.20 14.61
CA TYR A 2 10.06 -0.68 14.84
C TYR A 2 10.34 -1.68 13.71
N ILE A 3 9.37 -2.29 13.03
CA ILE A 3 9.67 -3.29 11.98
C ILE A 3 10.16 -2.63 10.69
N ILE A 4 9.59 -1.51 10.30
CA ILE A 4 10.13 -0.76 9.16
C ILE A 4 11.49 -0.16 9.56
N ALA A 5 11.64 0.40 10.77
CA ALA A 5 12.92 0.84 11.29
C ALA A 5 13.93 -0.32 11.43
N SER A 6 13.54 -1.51 11.93
CA SER A 6 14.44 -2.67 12.03
C SER A 6 14.82 -3.26 10.69
N LEU A 7 13.98 -3.16 9.66
CA LEU A 7 14.35 -3.49 8.28
C LEU A 7 15.39 -2.49 7.72
N PHE A 8 15.41 -1.24 8.25
CA PHE A 8 16.43 -0.24 7.93
C PHE A 8 17.74 -0.46 8.68
N GLU A 9 17.71 -0.92 9.93
CA GLU A 9 18.93 -1.16 10.72
C GLU A 9 19.74 -2.34 10.19
N ASN A 10 19.09 -3.38 9.70
CA ASN A 10 19.76 -4.54 9.08
C ASN A 10 20.35 -4.25 7.67
N GLY A 11 20.09 -3.09 7.10
CA GLY A 11 20.62 -2.64 5.80
C GLY A 11 21.89 -1.77 5.89
N ARG A 12 22.41 -1.50 7.10
CA ARG A 12 23.69 -0.77 7.26
C ARG A 12 24.88 -1.67 6.99
N VAL A 13 25.18 -1.89 5.71
CA VAL A 13 26.51 -2.32 5.28
C VAL A 13 27.41 -1.09 5.16
N GLN A 14 28.59 -1.20 5.76
CA GLN A 14 29.66 -0.21 5.85
C GLN A 14 29.85 0.59 4.55
N GLN A 15 29.76 1.91 4.65
CA GLN A 15 30.29 2.82 3.64
C GLN A 15 31.81 2.78 3.63
N GLN A 16 32.39 2.03 2.69
CA GLN A 16 33.74 2.31 2.24
C GLN A 16 33.71 3.41 1.17
N ARG A 17 34.42 4.49 1.47
CA ARG A 17 34.70 5.58 0.54
C ARG A 17 35.50 5.05 -0.62
N SER A 18 35.02 5.19 -1.85
CA SER A 18 35.87 5.24 -3.04
C SER A 18 35.53 6.48 -3.84
N GLN A 19 36.57 7.28 -4.05
CA GLN A 19 36.62 8.45 -4.92
C GLN A 19 36.64 8.01 -6.38
N GLY A 20 35.98 8.80 -7.22
CA GLY A 20 36.40 9.04 -8.59
C GLY A 20 35.58 8.37 -9.69
N GLY A 21 34.93 9.19 -10.50
CA GLY A 21 34.48 8.79 -11.83
C GLY A 21 33.28 9.58 -12.32
N ARG A 22 33.52 10.68 -13.04
CA ARG A 22 32.53 11.30 -13.91
C ARG A 22 32.19 10.29 -15.02
N SER A 23 30.93 9.83 -15.05
CA SER A 23 30.40 9.22 -16.26
C SER A 23 28.92 9.47 -16.37
N GLY A 24 28.45 9.67 -17.58
CA GLY A 24 27.23 10.23 -18.06
C GLY A 24 25.98 9.75 -17.33
N PHE A 25 25.01 10.66 -17.24
CA PHE A 25 23.67 10.40 -16.77
C PHE A 25 23.06 9.25 -17.60
N SER A 26 23.01 8.07 -17.02
CA SER A 26 22.17 6.98 -17.51
C SER A 26 20.70 7.43 -17.42
N GLN A 27 19.92 7.15 -18.47
CA GLN A 27 18.51 7.52 -18.54
C GLN A 27 17.62 6.69 -17.59
N ASP A 28 18.19 5.73 -16.85
CA ASP A 28 17.48 4.91 -15.88
C ASP A 28 17.66 5.46 -14.46
N PRO A 29 16.62 6.10 -13.86
CA PRO A 29 16.70 6.61 -12.49
C PRO A 29 16.94 5.52 -11.44
N PHE A 30 16.78 4.24 -11.81
CA PHE A 30 17.00 3.09 -10.94
C PHE A 30 18.46 2.59 -10.92
N GLU A 31 19.28 2.95 -11.91
CA GLU A 31 20.64 2.45 -12.00
C GLU A 31 21.50 2.86 -10.78
N PHE A 32 21.29 4.07 -10.26
CA PHE A 32 21.93 4.54 -9.03
C PHE A 32 21.57 3.68 -7.81
N TYR A 33 20.33 3.20 -7.72
CA TYR A 33 19.85 2.37 -6.60
C TYR A 33 20.22 0.89 -6.75
N ARG A 34 20.45 0.41 -7.99
CA ARG A 34 20.95 -0.95 -8.26
C ARG A 34 22.43 -1.11 -7.90
N GLN A 35 23.23 -0.05 -8.00
CA GLN A 35 24.67 -0.10 -7.74
C GLN A 35 25.04 -0.14 -6.26
N SER A 36 24.18 0.32 -5.36
CA SER A 36 24.45 0.38 -3.92
C SER A 36 24.00 -0.85 -3.14
N SER A 37 23.10 -1.65 -3.68
CA SER A 37 22.72 -2.99 -3.18
C SER A 37 21.91 -3.70 -4.26
N SER A 38 21.97 -5.01 -4.33
CA SER A 38 21.17 -5.80 -5.27
C SER A 38 19.63 -5.68 -5.08
N LYS A 39 19.16 -4.78 -4.22
CA LYS A 39 17.75 -4.57 -3.86
C LYS A 39 17.48 -3.10 -3.55
N TYR A 40 16.34 -2.59 -4.04
CA TYR A 40 15.84 -1.26 -3.70
C TYR A 40 15.63 -1.14 -2.18
N ASP A 41 15.87 0.05 -1.62
CA ASP A 41 15.43 0.33 -0.27
C ASP A 41 13.89 0.49 -0.21
N ILE A 42 13.32 0.28 0.97
CA ILE A 42 11.86 0.29 1.16
C ILE A 42 11.25 1.64 0.77
N PRO A 43 11.78 2.81 1.18
CA PRO A 43 11.23 4.09 0.75
C PRO A 43 11.19 4.25 -0.77
N THR A 44 12.26 3.86 -1.46
CA THR A 44 12.31 3.92 -2.93
C THR A 44 11.23 3.06 -3.58
N MET A 45 11.03 1.82 -3.10
CA MET A 45 9.97 0.95 -3.59
C MET A 45 8.58 1.57 -3.39
N LEU A 46 8.33 2.13 -2.21
CA LEU A 46 7.05 2.77 -1.91
C LEU A 46 6.83 4.03 -2.76
N MET A 47 7.88 4.84 -3.01
CA MET A 47 7.82 5.98 -3.92
C MET A 47 7.46 5.57 -5.35
N ALA A 48 8.02 4.46 -5.82
CA ALA A 48 7.70 3.92 -7.14
C ALA A 48 6.23 3.49 -7.27
N LEU A 49 5.70 2.77 -6.27
CA LEU A 49 4.27 2.39 -6.24
C LEU A 49 3.37 3.62 -6.17
N SER A 50 3.71 4.62 -5.34
CA SER A 50 2.99 5.88 -5.25
C SER A 50 2.95 6.60 -6.59
N ALA A 51 4.10 6.75 -7.25
CA ALA A 51 4.19 7.38 -8.57
C ALA A 51 3.37 6.64 -9.64
N ALA A 52 3.33 5.30 -9.59
CA ALA A 52 2.57 4.50 -10.54
C ALA A 52 1.05 4.74 -10.44
N VAL A 53 0.54 4.96 -9.22
CA VAL A 53 -0.87 5.31 -9.00
C VAL A 53 -1.12 6.76 -9.41
N MET A 54 -0.34 7.72 -8.87
CA MET A 54 -0.51 9.16 -9.12
C MET A 54 -0.45 9.56 -10.58
N LYS A 55 0.28 8.83 -11.43
CA LYS A 55 0.39 9.14 -12.86
C LYS A 55 -0.55 8.33 -13.76
N ALA A 56 -1.38 7.46 -13.19
CA ALA A 56 -2.21 6.53 -13.95
C ALA A 56 -3.22 7.21 -14.88
N ASP A 57 -3.74 8.38 -14.50
CA ASP A 57 -4.65 9.19 -15.30
C ASP A 57 -3.94 10.30 -16.11
N GLY A 58 -2.60 10.38 -16.01
CA GLY A 58 -1.76 11.39 -16.67
C GLY A 58 -1.72 12.74 -15.96
N LYS A 59 -2.33 12.87 -14.76
CA LYS A 59 -2.34 14.09 -13.95
C LYS A 59 -1.90 13.77 -12.54
N VAL A 60 -1.00 14.57 -12.00
CA VAL A 60 -0.58 14.46 -10.60
C VAL A 60 -1.23 15.59 -9.82
N LEU A 61 -2.10 15.23 -8.88
CA LEU A 61 -2.84 16.21 -8.10
C LEU A 61 -2.06 16.59 -6.81
N LYS A 62 -2.27 17.83 -6.39
CA LYS A 62 -1.64 18.33 -5.15
C LYS A 62 -2.07 17.51 -3.92
N ALA A 63 -3.36 17.12 -3.86
CA ALA A 63 -3.90 16.36 -2.76
C ALA A 63 -3.20 15.00 -2.59
N GLU A 64 -2.96 14.27 -3.69
CA GLU A 64 -2.23 13.01 -3.70
C GLU A 64 -0.77 13.19 -3.23
N LEU A 65 -0.10 14.24 -3.75
CA LEU A 65 1.27 14.55 -3.35
C LEU A 65 1.36 14.89 -1.86
N ASP A 66 0.41 15.62 -1.33
CA ASP A 66 0.36 16.00 0.08
C ASP A 66 0.07 14.77 0.95
N TYR A 67 -0.81 13.86 0.50
CA TYR A 67 -1.06 12.57 1.17
C TYR A 67 0.21 11.71 1.23
N VAL A 68 0.93 11.56 0.11
CA VAL A 68 2.21 10.83 0.06
C VAL A 68 3.22 11.44 1.02
N LYS A 69 3.40 12.77 1.01
CA LYS A 69 4.32 13.46 1.94
C LYS A 69 3.96 13.23 3.40
N GLN A 70 2.67 13.31 3.74
CA GLN A 70 2.20 13.08 5.10
C GLN A 70 2.50 11.65 5.53
N PHE A 71 2.16 10.65 4.71
CA PHE A 71 2.44 9.25 4.97
C PHE A 71 3.94 9.02 5.23
N PHE A 72 4.82 9.48 4.34
CA PHE A 72 6.25 9.27 4.50
C PHE A 72 6.83 10.01 5.70
N SER A 73 6.35 11.21 6.00
CA SER A 73 6.74 11.96 7.19
C SER A 73 6.37 11.22 8.48
N GLN A 74 5.20 10.59 8.53
CA GLN A 74 4.74 9.82 9.69
C GLN A 74 5.49 8.49 9.83
N GLN A 75 5.74 7.79 8.71
CA GLN A 75 6.44 6.49 8.73
C GLN A 75 7.93 6.59 9.00
N PHE A 76 8.57 7.59 8.42
CA PHE A 76 10.03 7.70 8.40
C PHE A 76 10.54 8.92 9.19
N GLY A 77 9.65 9.77 9.69
CA GLY A 77 9.98 10.94 10.50
C GLY A 77 11.11 11.78 9.90
N ASN A 78 12.16 12.05 10.69
CA ASN A 78 13.31 12.84 10.25
C ASN A 78 14.17 12.15 9.16
N GLN A 79 13.94 10.86 8.88
CA GLN A 79 14.61 10.16 7.78
C GLN A 79 13.99 10.52 6.43
N PHE A 80 12.74 10.98 6.42
CA PHE A 80 12.09 11.50 5.23
C PHE A 80 12.62 12.90 4.91
N ASN A 81 13.26 13.06 3.78
CA ASN A 81 13.92 14.31 3.38
C ASN A 81 13.70 14.63 1.89
N SER A 82 14.27 15.75 1.44
CA SER A 82 14.15 16.23 0.07
C SER A 82 14.64 15.21 -0.99
N ARG A 83 15.58 14.32 -0.63
CA ARG A 83 16.05 13.27 -1.55
C ARG A 83 14.95 12.28 -1.92
N HIS A 84 14.12 11.87 -0.97
CA HIS A 84 12.98 10.98 -1.24
C HIS A 84 11.95 11.65 -2.18
N LEU A 85 11.71 12.96 -2.01
CA LEU A 85 10.84 13.71 -2.93
C LEU A 85 11.45 13.83 -4.34
N GLN A 86 12.78 13.91 -4.46
CA GLN A 86 13.44 13.87 -5.75
C GLN A 86 13.28 12.49 -6.42
N VAL A 87 13.36 11.40 -5.65
CA VAL A 87 13.10 10.05 -6.14
C VAL A 87 11.66 9.91 -6.63
N LEU A 88 10.67 10.38 -5.85
CA LEU A 88 9.27 10.41 -6.29
C LEU A 88 9.12 11.16 -7.62
N LYS A 89 9.73 12.35 -7.73
CA LYS A 89 9.72 13.15 -8.95
C LYS A 89 10.32 12.38 -10.13
N GLN A 90 11.47 11.72 -9.95
CA GLN A 90 12.08 10.92 -11.00
C GLN A 90 11.15 9.80 -11.51
N PHE A 91 10.41 9.13 -10.61
CA PHE A 91 9.42 8.14 -11.01
C PHE A 91 8.23 8.74 -11.74
N LEU A 92 7.76 9.91 -11.31
CA LEU A 92 6.68 10.63 -11.98
C LEU A 92 7.09 11.06 -13.40
N ASP A 93 8.34 11.50 -13.59
CA ASP A 93 8.90 11.93 -14.86
C ASP A 93 9.31 10.74 -15.76
N SER A 94 9.52 9.54 -15.18
CA SER A 94 9.93 8.35 -15.94
C SER A 94 8.80 7.81 -16.81
N SER A 95 9.12 7.41 -18.04
CA SER A 95 8.17 6.73 -18.93
C SER A 95 7.83 5.30 -18.50
N ASN A 96 8.70 4.65 -17.73
CA ASN A 96 8.54 3.27 -17.30
C ASN A 96 8.95 3.09 -15.83
N ILE A 97 8.07 2.48 -15.04
CA ILE A 97 8.35 2.06 -13.66
C ILE A 97 8.41 0.52 -13.64
N PRO A 98 9.51 -0.10 -13.20
CA PRO A 98 9.67 -1.57 -13.21
C PRO A 98 8.85 -2.24 -12.10
N LEU A 99 7.52 -2.12 -12.17
CA LEU A 99 6.59 -2.58 -11.14
C LEU A 99 6.75 -4.07 -10.83
N GLN A 100 7.00 -4.91 -11.84
CA GLN A 100 7.16 -6.35 -11.65
C GLN A 100 8.36 -6.66 -10.73
N GLU A 101 9.49 -6.02 -10.98
CA GLU A 101 10.73 -6.20 -10.20
C GLU A 101 10.53 -5.70 -8.77
N ILE A 102 9.98 -4.48 -8.62
CA ILE A 102 9.72 -3.85 -7.32
C ILE A 102 8.73 -4.68 -6.49
N CYS A 103 7.62 -5.10 -7.06
CA CYS A 103 6.63 -5.89 -6.36
C CYS A 103 7.15 -7.29 -5.97
N ASN A 104 8.00 -7.91 -6.79
CA ASN A 104 8.67 -9.15 -6.45
C ASN A 104 9.62 -8.96 -5.24
N ASP A 105 10.40 -7.87 -5.21
CA ASP A 105 11.28 -7.57 -4.08
C ASP A 105 10.47 -7.32 -2.79
N ILE A 106 9.36 -6.57 -2.88
CA ILE A 106 8.42 -6.38 -1.77
C ILE A 106 7.86 -7.72 -1.27
N ARG A 107 7.42 -8.61 -2.18
CA ARG A 107 6.88 -9.94 -1.80
C ARG A 107 7.88 -10.79 -1.05
N ASN A 108 9.15 -10.72 -1.42
CA ASN A 108 10.21 -11.49 -0.78
C ASN A 108 10.60 -10.95 0.60
N ARG A 109 10.33 -9.68 0.87
CA ARG A 109 10.78 -8.98 2.09
C ARG A 109 9.67 -8.66 3.06
N MET A 110 8.41 -8.65 2.61
CA MET A 110 7.28 -8.21 3.42
C MET A 110 6.23 -9.32 3.56
N PRO A 111 5.71 -9.57 4.77
CA PRO A 111 4.61 -10.51 4.99
C PRO A 111 3.32 -10.06 4.31
N ALA A 112 2.37 -10.97 4.14
CA ALA A 112 1.13 -10.74 3.41
C ALA A 112 0.31 -9.58 4.00
N GLU A 113 0.26 -9.48 5.32
CA GLU A 113 -0.47 -8.45 6.06
C GLU A 113 0.05 -7.03 5.72
N VAL A 114 1.38 -6.88 5.59
CA VAL A 114 1.99 -5.60 5.19
C VAL A 114 1.64 -5.24 3.77
N ARG A 115 1.68 -6.22 2.86
CA ARG A 115 1.34 -6.00 1.44
C ARG A 115 -0.12 -5.56 1.26
N VAL A 116 -1.02 -6.08 2.08
CA VAL A 116 -2.42 -5.61 2.13
C VAL A 116 -2.49 -4.16 2.61
N GLN A 117 -1.71 -3.76 3.63
CA GLN A 117 -1.65 -2.37 4.08
C GLN A 117 -1.05 -1.43 3.01
N LEU A 118 -0.09 -1.90 2.22
CA LEU A 118 0.41 -1.13 1.07
C LEU A 118 -0.70 -0.85 0.05
N VAL A 119 -1.52 -1.84 -0.28
CA VAL A 119 -2.67 -1.63 -1.19
C VAL A 119 -3.68 -0.67 -0.57
N HIS A 120 -3.95 -0.76 0.74
CA HIS A 120 -4.79 0.22 1.44
C HIS A 120 -4.22 1.64 1.33
N TYR A 121 -2.91 1.82 1.53
CA TYR A 121 -2.22 3.09 1.33
C TYR A 121 -2.37 3.63 -0.10
N LEU A 122 -2.24 2.79 -1.13
CA LEU A 122 -2.42 3.19 -2.53
C LEU A 122 -3.85 3.67 -2.82
N PHE A 123 -4.87 3.03 -2.23
CA PHE A 123 -6.23 3.54 -2.27
C PHE A 123 -6.38 4.91 -1.59
N GLY A 124 -5.62 5.14 -0.50
CA GLY A 124 -5.57 6.44 0.17
C GLY A 124 -5.03 7.55 -0.74
N ILE A 125 -3.99 7.27 -1.54
CA ILE A 125 -3.49 8.22 -2.56
C ILE A 125 -4.60 8.56 -3.55
N ALA A 126 -5.17 7.54 -4.22
CA ALA A 126 -6.19 7.73 -5.22
C ALA A 126 -7.46 8.43 -4.68
N LYS A 127 -7.77 8.30 -3.38
CA LYS A 127 -8.92 8.93 -2.73
C LYS A 127 -8.63 10.34 -2.19
N ALA A 128 -7.38 10.80 -2.22
CA ALA A 128 -6.96 12.04 -1.56
C ALA A 128 -7.68 13.29 -2.07
N ASP A 129 -8.11 13.31 -3.31
CA ASP A 129 -8.91 14.40 -3.91
C ASP A 129 -10.45 14.18 -3.80
N GLY A 130 -10.87 13.03 -3.21
CA GLY A 130 -12.27 12.65 -3.03
C GLY A 130 -12.85 11.79 -4.16
N ASN A 131 -12.13 11.61 -5.27
CA ASN A 131 -12.56 10.79 -6.40
C ASN A 131 -11.44 9.86 -6.84
N VAL A 132 -11.76 8.65 -7.30
CA VAL A 132 -10.76 7.71 -7.83
C VAL A 132 -11.06 7.46 -9.29
N ALA A 133 -10.09 7.75 -10.16
CA ALA A 133 -10.21 7.50 -11.57
C ALA A 133 -10.17 5.98 -11.87
N GLU A 134 -10.79 5.55 -12.96
CA GLU A 134 -10.77 4.14 -13.39
C GLU A 134 -9.35 3.66 -13.72
N SER A 135 -8.51 4.54 -14.25
CA SER A 135 -7.09 4.28 -14.53
C SER A 135 -6.28 4.04 -13.27
N GLU A 136 -6.52 4.82 -12.20
CA GLU A 136 -5.89 4.60 -10.88
C GLU A 136 -6.35 3.28 -10.27
N MET A 137 -7.66 2.98 -10.34
CA MET A 137 -8.21 1.72 -9.88
C MET A 137 -7.53 0.53 -10.57
N THR A 138 -7.36 0.62 -11.90
CA THR A 138 -6.68 -0.40 -12.69
C THR A 138 -5.21 -0.55 -12.30
N SER A 139 -4.53 0.59 -12.06
CA SER A 139 -3.14 0.60 -11.58
C SER A 139 -3.00 -0.08 -10.21
N ILE A 140 -3.88 0.27 -9.26
CA ILE A 140 -3.87 -0.35 -7.92
C ILE A 140 -4.18 -1.85 -8.00
N GLN A 141 -5.12 -2.26 -8.85
CA GLN A 141 -5.44 -3.68 -9.04
C GLN A 141 -4.24 -4.47 -9.60
N ASN A 142 -3.55 -3.92 -10.59
CA ASN A 142 -2.34 -4.53 -11.14
C ASN A 142 -1.25 -4.66 -10.07
N ILE A 143 -0.99 -3.59 -9.31
CA ILE A 143 -0.01 -3.60 -8.22
C ILE A 143 -0.40 -4.64 -7.16
N ALA A 144 -1.68 -4.72 -6.76
CA ALA A 144 -2.16 -5.71 -5.79
C ALA A 144 -1.92 -7.15 -6.25
N GLN A 145 -2.16 -7.45 -7.53
CA GLN A 145 -1.86 -8.75 -8.14
C GLN A 145 -0.35 -9.05 -8.10
N LEU A 146 0.48 -8.10 -8.49
CA LEU A 146 1.94 -8.24 -8.46
C LEU A 146 2.47 -8.42 -7.04
N LEU A 147 1.85 -7.78 -6.04
CA LEU A 147 2.15 -7.95 -4.61
C LEU A 147 1.64 -9.29 -4.05
N GLY A 148 0.86 -10.06 -4.81
CA GLY A 148 0.26 -11.32 -4.36
C GLY A 148 -0.83 -11.12 -3.30
N VAL A 149 -1.53 -10.00 -3.35
CA VAL A 149 -2.78 -9.77 -2.62
C VAL A 149 -3.90 -10.51 -3.34
N SER A 150 -4.70 -11.28 -2.61
CA SER A 150 -5.78 -12.06 -3.22
C SER A 150 -6.86 -11.16 -3.80
N ALA A 151 -7.57 -11.65 -4.83
CA ALA A 151 -8.70 -10.93 -5.41
C ALA A 151 -9.77 -10.59 -4.35
N GLN A 152 -10.01 -11.49 -3.40
CA GLN A 152 -10.96 -11.29 -2.31
C GLN A 152 -10.52 -10.14 -1.38
N GLU A 153 -9.23 -10.09 -1.00
CA GLU A 153 -8.67 -8.98 -0.22
C GLU A 153 -8.75 -7.65 -0.97
N PHE A 154 -8.42 -7.66 -2.26
CA PHE A 154 -8.52 -6.48 -3.09
C PHE A 154 -9.96 -5.95 -3.17
N ILE A 155 -10.94 -6.83 -3.41
CA ILE A 155 -12.36 -6.46 -3.44
C ILE A 155 -12.81 -5.91 -2.09
N SER A 156 -12.39 -6.53 -0.97
CA SER A 156 -12.66 -6.03 0.37
C SER A 156 -12.10 -4.62 0.56
N LEU A 157 -10.84 -4.38 0.20
CA LEU A 157 -10.23 -3.04 0.26
C LEU A 157 -10.96 -2.05 -0.62
N LYS A 158 -11.20 -2.39 -1.90
CA LYS A 158 -11.94 -1.54 -2.83
C LYS A 158 -13.27 -1.06 -2.24
N ASN A 159 -14.04 -1.96 -1.63
CA ASN A 159 -15.35 -1.63 -1.07
C ASN A 159 -15.30 -0.81 0.23
N MET A 160 -14.13 -0.67 0.86
CA MET A 160 -13.93 0.29 1.96
C MET A 160 -13.91 1.75 1.45
N PHE A 161 -13.43 1.96 0.23
CA PHE A 161 -13.35 3.29 -0.40
C PHE A 161 -14.57 3.62 -1.26
N TYR A 162 -15.30 2.57 -1.71
CA TYR A 162 -16.49 2.68 -2.57
C TYR A 162 -17.65 1.90 -1.97
N ARG A 163 -18.64 2.58 -1.42
CA ARG A 163 -19.87 1.91 -0.91
C ARG A 163 -20.93 1.83 -2.00
N ASP A 164 -21.30 0.61 -2.35
CA ASP A 164 -22.52 0.30 -3.08
C ASP A 164 -23.51 -0.43 -2.15
N VAL A 165 -24.72 -0.76 -2.65
CA VAL A 165 -25.78 -1.46 -1.88
C VAL A 165 -25.31 -2.81 -1.30
N ASN A 166 -24.28 -3.43 -1.90
CA ASN A 166 -23.73 -4.73 -1.51
C ASN A 166 -22.32 -4.62 -0.89
N SER A 167 -21.83 -3.41 -0.61
CA SER A 167 -20.46 -3.20 -0.13
C SER A 167 -20.17 -3.97 1.14
N ASP A 168 -21.11 -4.03 2.08
CA ASP A 168 -20.91 -4.70 3.37
C ASP A 168 -20.68 -6.21 3.19
N TYR A 169 -21.37 -6.84 2.24
CA TYR A 169 -21.12 -8.26 1.91
C TYR A 169 -19.76 -8.43 1.23
N LYS A 170 -19.42 -7.56 0.29
CA LYS A 170 -18.14 -7.61 -0.41
C LYS A 170 -16.94 -7.32 0.51
N ILE A 171 -17.11 -6.46 1.54
CA ILE A 171 -16.11 -6.26 2.60
C ILE A 171 -15.83 -7.58 3.33
N LEU A 172 -16.86 -8.39 3.59
CA LEU A 172 -16.71 -9.71 4.18
C LEU A 172 -16.31 -10.81 3.17
N GLY A 173 -16.16 -10.46 1.89
CA GLY A 173 -15.85 -11.40 0.80
C GLY A 173 -17.01 -12.33 0.47
N LEU A 174 -18.24 -11.83 0.57
CA LEU A 174 -19.46 -12.57 0.35
C LEU A 174 -20.32 -11.91 -0.73
N GLU A 175 -21.22 -12.70 -1.31
CA GLU A 175 -22.35 -12.20 -2.09
C GLU A 175 -23.55 -11.90 -1.17
N SER A 176 -24.45 -11.02 -1.61
CA SER A 176 -25.65 -10.66 -0.83
C SER A 176 -26.61 -11.81 -0.56
N SER A 177 -26.47 -12.91 -1.30
CA SER A 177 -27.22 -14.15 -1.12
C SER A 177 -26.69 -15.06 0.00
N ALA A 178 -25.50 -14.76 0.58
CA ALA A 178 -24.88 -15.57 1.62
C ALA A 178 -25.82 -15.73 2.84
N SER A 179 -25.83 -16.90 3.44
CA SER A 179 -26.61 -17.20 4.66
C SER A 179 -26.06 -16.45 5.88
N ASN A 180 -26.87 -16.33 6.93
CA ASN A 180 -26.43 -15.69 8.18
C ASN A 180 -25.24 -16.41 8.81
N ASP A 181 -25.14 -17.73 8.69
CA ASP A 181 -24.02 -18.51 9.21
C ASP A 181 -22.73 -18.27 8.40
N GLU A 182 -22.85 -18.13 7.08
CA GLU A 182 -21.70 -17.73 6.24
C GLU A 182 -21.22 -16.32 6.59
N VAL A 183 -22.13 -15.37 6.84
CA VAL A 183 -21.79 -14.02 7.28
C VAL A 183 -21.05 -14.05 8.62
N LYS A 184 -21.54 -14.81 9.62
CA LYS A 184 -20.86 -14.97 10.92
C LYS A 184 -19.47 -15.61 10.76
N LYS A 185 -19.35 -16.65 9.93
CA LYS A 185 -18.10 -17.35 9.68
C LYS A 185 -17.07 -16.45 8.98
N ALA A 186 -17.51 -15.71 7.96
CA ALA A 186 -16.66 -14.77 7.24
C ALA A 186 -16.16 -13.66 8.15
N TYR A 187 -17.05 -13.05 8.94
CA TYR A 187 -16.68 -12.03 9.92
C TYR A 187 -15.60 -12.54 10.89
N ARG A 188 -15.79 -13.71 11.51
CA ARG A 188 -14.80 -14.28 12.45
C ARG A 188 -13.45 -14.50 11.77
N LYS A 189 -13.44 -15.06 10.57
CA LYS A 189 -12.23 -15.28 9.77
C LYS A 189 -11.50 -13.97 9.49
N MET A 190 -12.25 -12.96 9.01
CA MET A 190 -11.69 -11.65 8.66
C MET A 190 -11.21 -10.88 9.89
N ALA A 191 -11.95 -10.91 11.00
CA ALA A 191 -11.57 -10.27 12.25
C ALA A 191 -10.25 -10.85 12.82
N ILE A 192 -10.08 -12.18 12.75
CA ILE A 192 -8.81 -12.82 13.15
C ILE A 192 -7.68 -12.47 12.18
N ALA A 193 -7.95 -12.49 10.86
CA ALA A 193 -6.94 -12.23 9.84
C ALA A 193 -6.41 -10.80 9.90
N HIS A 194 -7.28 -9.82 10.20
CA HIS A 194 -6.98 -8.39 10.17
C HIS A 194 -6.97 -7.74 11.55
N HIS A 195 -6.73 -8.54 12.62
CA HIS A 195 -6.63 -7.99 13.96
C HIS A 195 -5.46 -7.01 14.07
N PRO A 196 -5.63 -5.80 14.66
CA PRO A 196 -4.57 -4.80 14.79
C PRO A 196 -3.30 -5.34 15.45
N ASP A 197 -3.40 -6.31 16.36
CA ASP A 197 -2.24 -6.91 17.05
C ASP A 197 -1.25 -7.58 16.08
N LYS A 198 -1.69 -8.02 14.91
CA LYS A 198 -0.80 -8.63 13.89
C LYS A 198 0.19 -7.64 13.28
N VAL A 199 -0.12 -6.36 13.39
CA VAL A 199 0.72 -5.26 12.88
C VAL A 199 1.17 -4.33 14.01
N ALA A 200 1.02 -4.75 15.28
CA ALA A 200 1.32 -3.94 16.46
C ALA A 200 2.80 -3.49 16.53
N SER A 201 3.71 -4.27 15.94
CA SER A 201 5.14 -3.95 15.84
C SER A 201 5.50 -3.07 14.64
N MET A 202 4.52 -2.69 13.80
CA MET A 202 4.70 -1.83 12.62
C MET A 202 4.50 -0.36 12.96
N GLY A 203 4.89 0.53 12.03
CA GLY A 203 4.69 1.98 12.20
C GLY A 203 3.21 2.37 12.33
N GLU A 204 2.96 3.54 12.95
CA GLU A 204 1.62 4.04 13.29
C GLU A 204 0.63 4.01 12.11
N GLU A 205 1.07 4.37 10.90
CA GLU A 205 0.20 4.38 9.72
C GLU A 205 -0.26 2.97 9.32
N TYR A 206 0.59 1.95 9.49
CA TYR A 206 0.19 0.56 9.25
C TYR A 206 -0.78 0.08 10.32
N GLN A 207 -0.56 0.45 11.57
CA GLN A 207 -1.49 0.16 12.67
C GLN A 207 -2.82 0.85 12.42
N LYS A 208 -2.80 2.13 12.01
CA LYS A 208 -4.00 2.89 11.67
C LYS A 208 -4.76 2.27 10.50
N GLY A 209 -4.07 1.92 9.42
CA GLY A 209 -4.67 1.25 8.27
C GLY A 209 -5.30 -0.11 8.64
N ALA A 210 -4.62 -0.91 9.48
CA ALA A 210 -5.14 -2.17 9.99
C ALA A 210 -6.37 -1.96 10.89
N GLN A 211 -6.33 -0.93 11.75
CA GLN A 211 -7.46 -0.56 12.60
C GLN A 211 -8.65 -0.09 11.77
N GLU A 212 -8.43 0.76 10.77
CA GLU A 212 -9.48 1.21 9.86
C GLU A 212 -10.12 0.02 9.12
N LYS A 213 -9.30 -0.90 8.62
CA LYS A 213 -9.80 -2.12 7.99
C LYS A 213 -10.61 -2.98 8.94
N PHE A 214 -10.11 -3.21 10.15
CA PHE A 214 -10.81 -3.97 11.19
C PHE A 214 -12.16 -3.33 11.55
N MET A 215 -12.19 -2.01 11.74
CA MET A 215 -13.42 -1.27 12.01
C MET A 215 -14.43 -1.41 10.86
N LYS A 216 -13.99 -1.33 9.61
CA LYS A 216 -14.86 -1.51 8.43
C LYS A 216 -15.43 -2.93 8.33
N ILE A 217 -14.65 -3.95 8.65
CA ILE A 217 -15.11 -5.34 8.74
C ILE A 217 -16.19 -5.48 9.81
N GLN A 218 -15.97 -4.87 10.98
CA GLN A 218 -16.94 -4.87 12.08
C GLN A 218 -18.22 -4.11 11.70
N GLU A 219 -18.09 -2.92 11.14
CA GLU A 219 -19.22 -2.10 10.68
C GLU A 219 -20.05 -2.84 9.62
N ALA A 220 -19.41 -3.46 8.64
CA ALA A 220 -20.09 -4.27 7.62
C ALA A 220 -20.88 -5.42 8.22
N TYR A 221 -20.31 -6.14 9.16
CA TYR A 221 -21.00 -7.22 9.87
C TYR A 221 -22.23 -6.71 10.65
N GLU A 222 -22.09 -5.63 11.43
CA GLU A 222 -23.18 -5.07 12.20
C GLU A 222 -24.30 -4.50 11.30
N ASN A 223 -23.96 -3.90 10.17
CA ASN A 223 -24.92 -3.43 9.18
C ASN A 223 -25.74 -4.59 8.59
N ILE A 224 -25.06 -5.67 8.16
CA ILE A 224 -25.75 -6.86 7.64
C ILE A 224 -26.63 -7.48 8.72
N LYS A 225 -26.11 -7.63 9.94
CA LYS A 225 -26.83 -8.16 11.09
C LYS A 225 -28.10 -7.36 11.39
N LYS A 226 -27.98 -6.03 11.42
CA LYS A 226 -29.10 -5.12 11.63
C LYS A 226 -30.14 -5.22 10.51
N THR A 227 -29.69 -5.23 9.26
CA THR A 227 -30.57 -5.29 8.08
C THR A 227 -31.35 -6.60 8.01
N ARG A 228 -30.70 -7.73 8.39
CA ARG A 228 -31.30 -9.07 8.35
C ARG A 228 -31.97 -9.49 9.66
N GLY A 229 -31.81 -8.74 10.75
CA GLY A 229 -32.46 -9.01 12.05
C GLY A 229 -31.98 -10.28 12.75
N PHE A 230 -30.75 -10.78 12.49
CA PHE A 230 -30.21 -11.95 13.20
C PHE A 230 -29.31 -11.56 14.39
N LYS A 231 -29.18 -12.48 15.37
CA LYS A 231 -28.33 -12.28 16.57
C LYS A 231 -26.96 -12.94 16.43
#